data_fed5b83f7623fbcc7b1af9e0a7961fbe
#
_entry.id   fed5b83f7623fbcc7b1af9e0a7961fbe
#
_cell.length_a   1.000
_cell.length_b   1.000
_cell.length_c   1.000
_cell.angle_alpha   90.00
_cell.angle_beta   90.00
_cell.angle_gamma   90.00
#
_symmetry.space_group_name_H-M   'P 1'
#
loop_
_entity.id
_entity.type
_entity.pdbx_description
1 polymer ?
#
loop_
_entity_poly.entity_id
_entity_poly.type
_entity_poly.pdbx_seq_one_letter_code
_entity_poly.pdbx_strand_id
1 'polypeptide(L)'
;MFHNGKLKKPPLDVIFSILFGAALIFALWKCPFGFGSYDDAFYLTIPHRLSMGDVLFADEWHVSQMAGLITTPLVWLYRTVTGSTDGILLAARYIYVVFHALVSLFLYLRVKEYGFFAAAASLSWFLFAPYDIMALSYNTMAMDFILLSGLLLATLEKRWCWALSGVCLAGAVLCCPYFAAAYFLYAAGVGIRALCVRLNPPGNRLNDGILSPCRLLWLTAGAAAVAALFLLYVLLACGLRGVLDNLPCILADPEHQGISPLTKLQNAWYHLVHCHPLFQYVLIGFLLLLLVLLADRGRKGRRGIYLAASCVLTLAGYALFWPDAVNTYYNAIMLPMLFAGLTAFLLCQTHPWKLFVTLFLGGIVYALSVTLGSNNFFYAISMACAVTNAVSLLFVGRLLQEMAAEHPPTPRLFRSALGAAALAAVVLLVVQVRVKALHCFMDDPPPALTCQLQSGPARGIRTTEYRAEVYERLNGELQVYKTLPRGKLLILNERSWCCLAADPMEYATFSGWISGENQAALDRLERYYQLNPDKVPDYIFLSKNSLFDDPDSILETAQSQGYALTESEFSYYLERK
;
A
#
# COMPACT_ATOMS: atom_id res chain seq x y z
N MET A 1 -37.35 36.90 30.94
CA MET A 1 -36.04 37.05 30.27
C MET A 1 -35.47 35.67 30.07
N PHE A 2 -35.77 34.97 28.98
CA PHE A 2 -35.13 33.70 28.63
C PHE A 2 -34.09 34.02 27.55
N HIS A 3 -32.80 33.96 27.94
CA HIS A 3 -31.67 34.10 27.03
C HIS A 3 -31.60 32.81 26.19
N ASN A 4 -31.94 32.94 24.90
CA ASN A 4 -31.69 31.91 23.89
C ASN A 4 -30.16 31.68 23.74
N GLY A 5 -29.59 30.84 24.60
CA GLY A 5 -28.25 30.30 24.45
C GLY A 5 -28.22 29.34 23.27
N LYS A 6 -28.10 29.85 22.04
CA LYS A 6 -27.70 29.01 20.91
C LYS A 6 -26.31 28.44 21.22
N LEU A 7 -26.25 27.17 21.63
CA LEU A 7 -25.00 26.40 21.67
C LEU A 7 -24.31 26.60 20.32
N LYS A 8 -23.18 27.33 20.31
CA LYS A 8 -22.34 27.45 19.11
C LYS A 8 -21.93 26.03 18.74
N LYS A 9 -22.29 25.60 17.52
CA LYS A 9 -21.82 24.32 16.98
C LYS A 9 -20.30 24.32 17.08
N PRO A 10 -19.68 23.22 17.62
CA PRO A 10 -18.23 23.13 17.71
C PRO A 10 -17.65 23.29 16.29
N PRO A 11 -16.54 24.02 16.12
CA PRO A 11 -15.91 24.15 14.83
C PRO A 11 -15.53 22.77 14.29
N LEU A 12 -15.67 22.56 12.99
CA LEU A 12 -15.42 21.26 12.35
C LEU A 12 -14.04 20.70 12.66
N ASP A 13 -13.02 21.57 12.80
CA ASP A 13 -11.66 21.20 13.19
C ASP A 13 -11.62 20.48 14.56
N VAL A 14 -12.48 20.91 15.52
CA VAL A 14 -12.56 20.25 16.85
C VAL A 14 -13.17 18.87 16.72
N ILE A 15 -14.27 18.73 15.96
CA ILE A 15 -14.93 17.44 15.72
C ILE A 15 -13.95 16.49 15.04
N PHE A 16 -13.26 16.97 13.98
CA PHE A 16 -12.25 16.19 13.30
C PHE A 16 -11.14 15.73 14.26
N SER A 17 -10.59 16.64 15.07
CA SER A 17 -9.52 16.31 16.01
C SER A 17 -9.94 15.25 17.02
N ILE A 18 -11.17 15.29 17.52
CA ILE A 18 -11.71 14.27 18.43
C ILE A 18 -11.84 12.92 17.73
N LEU A 19 -12.44 12.89 16.54
CA LEU A 19 -12.64 11.66 15.78
C LEU A 19 -11.31 11.06 15.32
N PHE A 20 -10.38 11.91 14.88
CA PHE A 20 -9.04 11.47 14.46
C PHE A 20 -8.22 10.95 15.65
N GLY A 21 -8.29 11.63 16.81
CA GLY A 21 -7.67 11.15 18.05
C GLY A 21 -8.22 9.80 18.49
N ALA A 22 -9.55 9.61 18.43
CA ALA A 22 -10.18 8.33 18.71
C ALA A 22 -9.75 7.23 17.73
N ALA A 23 -9.68 7.54 16.42
CA ALA A 23 -9.21 6.61 15.41
C ALA A 23 -7.72 6.24 15.61
N LEU A 24 -6.88 7.21 16.00
CA LEU A 24 -5.47 6.97 16.32
C LEU A 24 -5.31 6.05 17.54
N ILE A 25 -6.02 6.33 18.63
CA ILE A 25 -6.02 5.46 19.83
C ILE A 25 -6.48 4.04 19.45
N PHE A 26 -7.53 3.93 18.64
CA PHE A 26 -8.03 2.65 18.16
C PHE A 26 -7.00 1.90 17.30
N ALA A 27 -6.30 2.58 16.37
CA ALA A 27 -5.25 1.97 15.55
C ALA A 27 -4.05 1.51 16.40
N LEU A 28 -3.63 2.31 17.39
CA LEU A 28 -2.55 1.95 18.32
C LEU A 28 -2.95 0.75 19.19
N TRP A 29 -4.21 0.71 19.67
CA TRP A 29 -4.76 -0.45 20.39
C TRP A 29 -4.75 -1.71 19.52
N LYS A 30 -5.00 -1.57 18.22
CA LYS A 30 -5.05 -2.70 17.28
C LYS A 30 -3.66 -3.28 16.96
N CYS A 31 -2.57 -2.51 17.05
CA CYS A 31 -1.20 -2.94 16.68
C CYS A 31 -0.78 -4.29 17.26
N PRO A 32 -1.05 -4.63 18.54
CA PRO A 32 -0.66 -5.91 19.10
C PRO A 32 -1.45 -7.12 18.58
N PHE A 33 -2.55 -6.95 17.85
CA PHE A 33 -3.42 -8.06 17.47
C PHE A 33 -3.12 -8.59 16.07
N GLY A 34 -3.05 -9.91 15.97
CA GLY A 34 -2.87 -10.68 14.75
C GLY A 34 -1.39 -10.94 14.40
N PHE A 35 -1.08 -12.21 14.17
CA PHE A 35 0.24 -12.67 13.72
C PHE A 35 0.08 -13.40 12.39
N GLY A 36 0.26 -12.65 11.28
CA GLY A 36 0.08 -13.17 9.93
C GLY A 36 1.17 -14.16 9.49
N SER A 37 2.27 -14.23 10.22
CA SER A 37 3.42 -15.14 9.98
C SER A 37 4.23 -14.91 8.69
N TYR A 38 3.69 -14.20 7.72
CA TYR A 38 4.25 -14.05 6.37
C TYR A 38 4.57 -12.60 6.02
N ASP A 39 3.65 -11.88 5.40
CA ASP A 39 3.90 -10.60 4.74
C ASP A 39 4.40 -9.49 5.64
N ASP A 40 3.86 -9.34 6.84
CA ASP A 40 4.30 -8.27 7.75
C ASP A 40 5.76 -8.47 8.20
N ALA A 41 6.19 -9.71 8.39
CA ALA A 41 7.58 -10.04 8.64
C ALA A 41 8.43 -9.91 7.37
N PHE A 42 7.91 -10.32 6.21
CA PHE A 42 8.61 -10.23 4.93
C PHE A 42 9.03 -8.78 4.61
N TYR A 43 8.15 -7.81 4.84
CA TYR A 43 8.48 -6.40 4.61
C TYR A 43 9.65 -5.89 5.48
N LEU A 44 10.04 -6.62 6.54
CA LEU A 44 11.19 -6.30 7.38
C LEU A 44 12.44 -7.13 7.03
N THR A 45 12.32 -8.25 6.31
CA THR A 45 13.49 -9.06 5.95
C THR A 45 14.42 -8.32 5.00
N ILE A 46 13.89 -7.63 3.98
CA ILE A 46 14.70 -6.86 3.04
C ILE A 46 15.50 -5.75 3.74
N PRO A 47 14.88 -4.83 4.51
CA PRO A 47 15.65 -3.81 5.22
C PRO A 47 16.56 -4.40 6.31
N HIS A 48 16.21 -5.54 6.90
CA HIS A 48 17.06 -6.22 7.88
C HIS A 48 18.37 -6.68 7.22
N ARG A 49 18.28 -7.45 6.11
CA ARG A 49 19.47 -7.92 5.41
C ARG A 49 20.33 -6.79 4.86
N LEU A 50 19.71 -5.71 4.33
CA LEU A 50 20.43 -4.51 3.92
C LEU A 50 21.15 -3.83 5.10
N SER A 51 20.56 -3.85 6.31
CA SER A 51 21.21 -3.34 7.52
C SER A 51 22.39 -4.20 7.98
N MET A 52 22.51 -5.43 7.47
CA MET A 52 23.61 -6.36 7.73
C MET A 52 24.72 -6.32 6.68
N GLY A 53 24.52 -5.59 5.58
CA GLY A 53 25.51 -5.40 4.54
C GLY A 53 25.17 -6.05 3.19
N ASP A 54 24.03 -6.74 3.09
CA ASP A 54 23.52 -7.25 1.81
C ASP A 54 23.19 -6.11 0.85
N VAL A 55 23.25 -6.41 -0.44
CA VAL A 55 23.15 -5.45 -1.52
C VAL A 55 21.96 -5.77 -2.42
N LEU A 56 21.18 -4.73 -2.79
CA LEU A 56 20.11 -4.89 -3.78
C LEU A 56 20.67 -5.38 -5.12
N PHE A 57 19.86 -6.14 -5.83
CA PHE A 57 20.13 -6.76 -7.13
C PHE A 57 21.20 -7.86 -7.12
N ALA A 58 22.15 -7.85 -6.19
CA ALA A 58 23.09 -8.96 -6.03
C ALA A 58 22.54 -9.99 -5.04
N ASP A 59 22.32 -9.59 -3.80
CA ASP A 59 21.95 -10.49 -2.71
C ASP A 59 20.43 -10.69 -2.56
N GLU A 60 19.63 -9.71 -3.00
CA GLU A 60 18.17 -9.74 -2.93
C GLU A 60 17.57 -9.74 -4.34
N TRP A 61 16.68 -10.70 -4.65
CA TRP A 61 16.07 -10.84 -5.96
C TRP A 61 14.56 -10.59 -5.99
N HIS A 62 13.96 -10.19 -4.89
CA HIS A 62 12.54 -9.88 -4.89
C HIS A 62 12.25 -8.61 -5.70
N VAL A 63 11.17 -8.62 -6.49
CA VAL A 63 10.83 -7.52 -7.42
C VAL A 63 10.52 -6.18 -6.72
N SER A 64 10.09 -6.21 -5.45
CA SER A 64 9.81 -5.01 -4.64
C SER A 64 10.97 -4.58 -3.74
N GLN A 65 12.15 -5.13 -3.92
CA GLN A 65 13.32 -4.93 -3.04
C GLN A 65 13.70 -3.46 -2.81
N MET A 66 13.47 -2.58 -3.81
CA MET A 66 13.86 -1.18 -3.72
C MET A 66 13.14 -0.42 -2.59
N ALA A 67 11.92 -0.85 -2.22
CA ALA A 67 11.20 -0.29 -1.07
C ALA A 67 11.94 -0.48 0.25
N GLY A 68 12.73 -1.56 0.37
CA GLY A 68 13.54 -1.85 1.54
C GLY A 68 14.56 -0.77 1.89
N LEU A 69 15.11 -0.06 0.89
CA LEU A 69 16.02 1.06 1.14
C LEU A 69 15.41 2.16 2.01
N ILE A 70 14.10 2.41 1.85
CA ILE A 70 13.39 3.46 2.58
C ILE A 70 13.27 3.09 4.06
N THR A 71 13.11 1.81 4.36
CA THR A 71 12.90 1.30 5.73
C THR A 71 14.17 0.79 6.40
N THR A 72 15.26 0.58 5.65
CA THR A 72 16.57 0.15 6.18
C THR A 72 17.08 1.02 7.33
N PRO A 73 17.03 2.37 7.28
CA PRO A 73 17.46 3.20 8.41
C PRO A 73 16.68 2.94 9.70
N LEU A 74 15.39 2.61 9.61
CA LEU A 74 14.53 2.32 10.76
C LEU A 74 14.90 0.97 11.39
N VAL A 75 15.11 -0.06 10.58
CA VAL A 75 15.52 -1.39 11.05
C VAL A 75 16.93 -1.34 11.63
N TRP A 76 17.85 -0.64 10.98
CA TRP A 76 19.22 -0.43 11.49
C TRP A 76 19.20 0.29 12.85
N LEU A 77 18.42 1.37 12.97
CA LEU A 77 18.29 2.11 14.23
C LEU A 77 17.71 1.23 15.34
N TYR A 78 16.63 0.47 15.03
CA TYR A 78 16.01 -0.43 15.99
C TYR A 78 17.03 -1.45 16.52
N ARG A 79 17.74 -2.15 15.63
CA ARG A 79 18.77 -3.13 16.02
C ARG A 79 19.91 -2.49 16.82
N THR A 80 20.34 -1.31 16.44
CA THR A 80 21.41 -0.59 17.15
C THR A 80 20.99 -0.21 18.58
N VAL A 81 19.74 0.20 18.77
CA VAL A 81 19.22 0.62 20.08
C VAL A 81 18.89 -0.56 20.99
N THR A 82 18.30 -1.62 20.42
CA THR A 82 17.82 -2.78 21.20
C THR A 82 18.85 -3.91 21.31
N GLY A 83 19.85 -3.92 20.44
CA GLY A 83 20.82 -5.01 20.30
C GLY A 83 20.25 -6.30 19.71
N SER A 84 19.00 -6.32 19.25
CA SER A 84 18.31 -7.50 18.72
C SER A 84 17.16 -7.12 17.79
N THR A 85 16.51 -8.14 17.20
CA THR A 85 15.27 -8.02 16.43
C THR A 85 14.01 -8.31 17.28
N ASP A 86 14.14 -8.59 18.56
CA ASP A 86 13.02 -8.94 19.43
C ASP A 86 11.99 -7.81 19.50
N GLY A 87 10.74 -8.10 19.12
CA GLY A 87 9.64 -7.14 19.10
C GLY A 87 9.62 -6.18 17.90
N ILE A 88 10.49 -6.38 16.91
CA ILE A 88 10.62 -5.46 15.76
C ILE A 88 9.32 -5.37 14.94
N LEU A 89 8.54 -6.45 14.83
CA LEU A 89 7.25 -6.45 14.12
C LEU A 89 6.27 -5.48 14.77
N LEU A 90 6.13 -5.54 16.08
CA LEU A 90 5.25 -4.63 16.82
C LEU A 90 5.72 -3.17 16.74
N ALA A 91 7.02 -2.94 16.87
CA ALA A 91 7.61 -1.60 16.73
C ALA A 91 7.34 -1.02 15.32
N ALA A 92 7.51 -1.84 14.26
CA ALA A 92 7.23 -1.43 12.88
C ALA A 92 5.76 -1.06 12.66
N ARG A 93 4.81 -1.78 13.29
CA ARG A 93 3.38 -1.44 13.24
C ARG A 93 3.10 -0.09 13.90
N TYR A 94 3.69 0.21 15.05
CA TYR A 94 3.54 1.52 15.69
C TYR A 94 4.13 2.65 14.83
N ILE A 95 5.30 2.43 14.22
CA ILE A 95 5.93 3.40 13.31
C ILE A 95 5.02 3.65 12.10
N TYR A 96 4.45 2.58 11.50
CA TYR A 96 3.49 2.70 10.42
C TYR A 96 2.28 3.54 10.81
N VAL A 97 1.65 3.26 11.95
CA VAL A 97 0.46 4.00 12.41
C VAL A 97 0.77 5.48 12.59
N VAL A 98 1.93 5.82 13.18
CA VAL A 98 2.34 7.23 13.35
C VAL A 98 2.59 7.90 11.99
N PHE A 99 3.32 7.25 11.09
CA PHE A 99 3.61 7.80 9.76
C PHE A 99 2.32 8.03 8.97
N HIS A 100 1.44 7.03 8.91
CA HIS A 100 0.16 7.10 8.20
C HIS A 100 -0.80 8.13 8.80
N ALA A 101 -0.78 8.32 10.13
CA ALA A 101 -1.51 9.39 10.82
C ALA A 101 -1.01 10.77 10.40
N LEU A 102 0.30 10.99 10.28
CA LEU A 102 0.88 12.25 9.83
C LEU A 102 0.47 12.57 8.38
N VAL A 103 0.50 11.56 7.50
CA VAL A 103 0.04 11.70 6.10
C VAL A 103 -1.45 12.06 6.04
N SER A 104 -2.26 11.38 6.83
CA SER A 104 -3.69 11.64 6.92
C SER A 104 -4.01 13.03 7.49
N LEU A 105 -3.30 13.46 8.52
CA LEU A 105 -3.42 14.81 9.07
C LEU A 105 -2.99 15.87 8.03
N PHE A 106 -1.91 15.62 7.29
CA PHE A 106 -1.49 16.50 6.20
C PHE A 106 -2.57 16.61 5.13
N LEU A 107 -3.20 15.49 4.72
CA LEU A 107 -4.35 15.51 3.82
C LEU A 107 -5.43 16.46 4.35
N TYR A 108 -5.89 16.27 5.60
CA TYR A 108 -6.91 17.14 6.19
C TYR A 108 -6.54 18.62 6.13
N LEU A 109 -5.32 18.95 6.59
CA LEU A 109 -4.85 20.35 6.64
C LEU A 109 -4.79 21.01 5.26
N ARG A 110 -4.55 20.22 4.20
CA ARG A 110 -4.46 20.72 2.82
C ARG A 110 -5.81 20.89 2.13
N VAL A 111 -6.84 20.16 2.60
CA VAL A 111 -8.15 20.11 1.93
C VAL A 111 -9.32 20.43 2.86
N LYS A 112 -9.08 20.96 4.05
CA LYS A 112 -10.12 21.26 5.06
C LYS A 112 -11.20 22.22 4.58
N GLU A 113 -10.94 22.99 3.55
CA GLU A 113 -11.91 23.87 2.89
C GLU A 113 -13.13 23.09 2.33
N TYR A 114 -12.99 21.78 2.03
CA TYR A 114 -14.10 20.91 1.58
C TYR A 114 -15.00 20.44 2.76
N GLY A 115 -14.78 20.94 3.96
CA GLY A 115 -15.63 20.74 5.12
C GLY A 115 -15.71 19.28 5.58
N PHE A 116 -16.93 18.79 5.84
CA PHE A 116 -17.19 17.42 6.30
C PHE A 116 -16.52 16.36 5.41
N PHE A 117 -16.52 16.55 4.09
CA PHE A 117 -15.93 15.59 3.14
C PHE A 117 -14.40 15.56 3.19
N ALA A 118 -13.76 16.65 3.60
CA ALA A 118 -12.32 16.64 3.90
C ALA A 118 -12.01 15.79 5.14
N ALA A 119 -12.81 15.92 6.19
CA ALA A 119 -12.69 15.11 7.39
C ALA A 119 -12.95 13.61 7.07
N ALA A 120 -13.99 13.30 6.29
CA ALA A 120 -14.31 11.95 5.86
C ALA A 120 -13.19 11.34 4.99
N ALA A 121 -12.63 12.11 4.04
CA ALA A 121 -11.52 11.67 3.20
C ALA A 121 -10.27 11.33 4.03
N SER A 122 -9.93 12.19 4.98
CA SER A 122 -8.77 11.99 5.86
C SER A 122 -8.96 10.81 6.82
N LEU A 123 -10.12 10.68 7.44
CA LEU A 123 -10.44 9.53 8.30
C LEU A 123 -10.48 8.22 7.51
N SER A 124 -11.10 8.23 6.31
CA SER A 124 -11.12 7.07 5.43
C SER A 124 -9.71 6.65 5.00
N TRP A 125 -8.84 7.61 4.70
CA TRP A 125 -7.43 7.34 4.42
C TRP A 125 -6.74 6.66 5.60
N PHE A 126 -6.87 7.24 6.80
CA PHE A 126 -6.22 6.74 8.01
C PHE A 126 -6.70 5.34 8.43
N LEU A 127 -7.98 5.07 8.26
CA LEU A 127 -8.56 3.77 8.64
C LEU A 127 -8.23 2.64 7.66
N PHE A 128 -7.79 2.96 6.44
CA PHE A 128 -7.50 1.97 5.41
C PHE A 128 -6.03 1.53 5.48
N ALA A 129 -5.84 0.22 5.43
CA ALA A 129 -4.55 -0.40 5.15
C ALA A 129 -4.77 -1.52 4.13
N PRO A 130 -3.94 -1.63 3.07
CA PRO A 130 -4.00 -2.74 2.13
C PRO A 130 -3.96 -4.08 2.86
N TYR A 131 -4.93 -4.97 2.59
CA TYR A 131 -5.08 -6.28 3.25
C TYR A 131 -5.19 -6.21 4.79
N ASP A 132 -5.41 -5.02 5.35
CA ASP A 132 -5.30 -4.71 6.79
C ASP A 132 -3.91 -5.03 7.39
N ILE A 133 -2.87 -5.02 6.57
CA ILE A 133 -1.48 -5.18 7.00
C ILE A 133 -0.95 -3.82 7.47
N MET A 134 -0.84 -3.67 8.80
CA MET A 134 -0.33 -2.44 9.41
C MET A 134 1.21 -2.43 9.42
N ALA A 135 1.81 -2.32 8.25
CA ALA A 135 3.26 -2.30 8.08
C ALA A 135 3.70 -1.24 7.06
N LEU A 136 4.94 -0.79 7.15
CA LEU A 136 5.61 -0.01 6.10
C LEU A 136 5.98 -0.94 4.95
N SER A 137 4.98 -1.39 4.21
CA SER A 137 5.14 -2.20 3.02
C SER A 137 5.33 -1.35 1.77
N TYR A 138 5.77 -1.97 0.69
CA TYR A 138 5.81 -1.31 -0.62
C TYR A 138 4.42 -0.81 -1.05
N ASN A 139 3.33 -1.47 -0.65
CA ASN A 139 1.97 -1.04 -0.96
C ASN A 139 1.54 0.20 -0.16
N THR A 140 1.71 0.17 1.18
CA THR A 140 1.31 1.28 2.06
C THR A 140 2.14 2.52 1.79
N MET A 141 3.46 2.38 1.66
CA MET A 141 4.35 3.50 1.37
C MET A 141 4.09 4.10 -0.02
N ALA A 142 3.85 3.25 -1.05
CA ALA A 142 3.50 3.77 -2.39
C ALA A 142 2.28 4.67 -2.34
N MET A 143 1.20 4.22 -1.69
CA MET A 143 -0.03 4.99 -1.54
C MET A 143 0.19 6.32 -0.81
N ASP A 144 0.91 6.30 0.31
CA ASP A 144 1.21 7.51 1.08
C ASP A 144 2.09 8.48 0.28
N PHE A 145 3.10 8.00 -0.43
CA PHE A 145 3.94 8.84 -1.29
C PHE A 145 3.17 9.40 -2.49
N ILE A 146 2.26 8.65 -3.11
CA ILE A 146 1.40 9.13 -4.20
C ILE A 146 0.49 10.26 -3.69
N LEU A 147 -0.14 10.05 -2.53
CA LEU A 147 -0.99 11.07 -1.91
C LEU A 147 -0.19 12.34 -1.57
N LEU A 148 0.98 12.19 -0.93
CA LEU A 148 1.84 13.32 -0.59
C LEU A 148 2.31 14.07 -1.84
N SER A 149 2.79 13.34 -2.86
CA SER A 149 3.22 13.92 -4.13
C SER A 149 2.11 14.73 -4.77
N GLY A 150 0.93 14.13 -4.92
CA GLY A 150 -0.21 14.80 -5.54
C GLY A 150 -0.70 16.02 -4.75
N LEU A 151 -0.77 15.94 -3.42
CA LEU A 151 -1.16 17.07 -2.57
C LEU A 151 -0.16 18.22 -2.63
N LEU A 152 1.14 17.94 -2.53
CA LEU A 152 2.21 18.94 -2.62
C LEU A 152 2.14 19.69 -3.96
N LEU A 153 1.95 18.95 -5.06
CA LEU A 153 1.87 19.51 -6.39
C LEU A 153 0.58 20.31 -6.65
N ALA A 154 -0.55 19.83 -6.12
CA ALA A 154 -1.88 20.42 -6.38
C ALA A 154 -2.18 21.63 -5.49
N THR A 155 -1.77 21.59 -4.21
CA THR A 155 -2.26 22.54 -3.19
C THR A 155 -1.22 23.56 -2.73
N LEU A 156 0.06 23.41 -3.14
CA LEU A 156 1.13 24.31 -2.74
C LEU A 156 1.77 24.97 -3.97
N GLU A 157 2.04 26.29 -3.87
CA GLU A 157 2.53 27.08 -5.01
C GLU A 157 4.05 27.38 -4.90
N LYS A 158 4.74 26.85 -3.89
CA LYS A 158 6.17 27.08 -3.69
C LYS A 158 7.00 26.05 -4.46
N ARG A 159 8.06 26.49 -5.13
CA ARG A 159 8.94 25.65 -5.96
C ARG A 159 9.54 24.46 -5.19
N TRP A 160 9.98 24.68 -3.94
CA TRP A 160 10.51 23.59 -3.12
C TRP A 160 9.44 22.52 -2.78
N CYS A 161 8.15 22.89 -2.71
CA CYS A 161 7.06 21.92 -2.53
C CYS A 161 6.90 21.05 -3.79
N TRP A 162 7.09 21.61 -4.98
CA TRP A 162 7.06 20.83 -6.23
C TRP A 162 8.27 19.91 -6.34
N ALA A 163 9.45 20.35 -5.88
CA ALA A 163 10.61 19.46 -5.78
C ALA A 163 10.37 18.33 -4.77
N LEU A 164 9.82 18.63 -3.59
CA LEU A 164 9.44 17.61 -2.61
C LEU A 164 8.37 16.66 -3.14
N SER A 165 7.42 17.15 -3.96
CA SER A 165 6.48 16.29 -4.69
C SER A 165 7.24 15.29 -5.59
N GLY A 166 8.30 15.74 -6.27
CA GLY A 166 9.18 14.86 -7.06
C GLY A 166 9.90 13.81 -6.21
N VAL A 167 10.38 14.18 -5.02
CA VAL A 167 10.97 13.22 -4.07
C VAL A 167 9.96 12.16 -3.65
N CYS A 168 8.72 12.57 -3.31
CA CYS A 168 7.64 11.64 -2.97
C CYS A 168 7.28 10.74 -4.18
N LEU A 169 7.22 11.31 -5.39
CA LEU A 169 6.97 10.53 -6.61
C LEU A 169 8.04 9.44 -6.81
N ALA A 170 9.31 9.80 -6.64
CA ALA A 170 10.40 8.82 -6.73
C ALA A 170 10.31 7.76 -5.61
N GLY A 171 9.92 8.14 -4.40
CA GLY A 171 9.61 7.18 -3.32
C GLY A 171 8.50 6.20 -3.70
N ALA A 172 7.42 6.68 -4.33
CA ALA A 172 6.37 5.83 -4.85
C ALA A 172 6.88 4.87 -5.96
N VAL A 173 7.79 5.35 -6.83
CA VAL A 173 8.42 4.52 -7.88
C VAL A 173 9.35 3.47 -7.28
N LEU A 174 10.11 3.78 -6.22
CA LEU A 174 10.91 2.77 -5.51
C LEU A 174 10.02 1.67 -4.89
N CYS A 175 8.79 2.01 -4.48
CA CYS A 175 7.83 1.04 -3.96
C CYS A 175 7.08 0.30 -5.07
N CYS A 176 6.77 0.96 -6.19
CA CYS A 176 6.05 0.41 -7.33
C CYS A 176 6.68 0.93 -8.65
N PRO A 177 7.67 0.21 -9.24
CA PRO A 177 8.42 0.68 -10.40
C PRO A 177 7.55 1.07 -11.60
N TYR A 178 6.48 0.32 -11.86
CA TYR A 178 5.55 0.62 -12.96
C TYR A 178 4.85 1.98 -12.81
N PHE A 179 4.80 2.53 -11.60
CA PHE A 179 4.23 3.86 -11.35
C PHE A 179 5.07 5.01 -11.97
N ALA A 180 6.28 4.75 -12.43
CA ALA A 180 7.05 5.69 -13.26
C ALA A 180 6.24 6.21 -14.46
N ALA A 181 5.29 5.42 -14.98
CA ALA A 181 4.35 5.82 -16.02
C ALA A 181 3.60 7.13 -15.67
N ALA A 182 3.30 7.38 -14.41
CA ALA A 182 2.63 8.60 -13.97
C ALA A 182 3.46 9.86 -14.26
N TYR A 183 4.79 9.81 -14.09
CA TYR A 183 5.69 10.90 -14.45
C TYR A 183 5.64 11.19 -15.94
N PHE A 184 5.76 10.16 -16.78
CA PHE A 184 5.77 10.33 -18.24
C PHE A 184 4.42 10.82 -18.76
N LEU A 185 3.30 10.34 -18.21
CA LEU A 185 1.96 10.84 -18.54
C LEU A 185 1.78 12.31 -18.15
N TYR A 186 2.26 12.69 -16.97
CA TYR A 186 2.22 14.09 -16.53
C TYR A 186 3.09 14.97 -17.43
N ALA A 187 4.32 14.55 -17.76
CA ALA A 187 5.22 15.26 -18.66
C ALA A 187 4.63 15.41 -20.07
N ALA A 188 4.01 14.33 -20.60
CA ALA A 188 3.29 14.37 -21.88
C ALA A 188 2.13 15.38 -21.84
N GLY A 189 1.35 15.39 -20.77
CA GLY A 189 0.27 16.35 -20.56
C GLY A 189 0.77 17.81 -20.58
N VAL A 190 1.89 18.09 -19.92
CA VAL A 190 2.54 19.41 -19.97
C VAL A 190 3.00 19.75 -21.38
N GLY A 191 3.61 18.80 -22.12
CA GLY A 191 4.06 18.98 -23.51
C GLY A 191 2.88 19.26 -24.46
N ILE A 192 1.81 18.48 -24.38
CA ILE A 192 0.58 18.68 -25.17
C ILE A 192 -0.01 20.07 -24.91
N ARG A 193 -0.14 20.46 -23.64
CA ARG A 193 -0.61 21.79 -23.29
C ARG A 193 0.27 22.90 -23.88
N ALA A 194 1.59 22.75 -23.78
CA ALA A 194 2.55 23.72 -24.33
C ALA A 194 2.38 23.84 -25.86
N LEU A 195 2.18 22.72 -26.56
CA LEU A 195 1.92 22.69 -27.99
C LEU A 195 0.58 23.39 -28.33
N CYS A 196 -0.50 23.05 -27.63
CA CYS A 196 -1.81 23.67 -27.84
C CYS A 196 -1.77 25.19 -27.67
N VAL A 197 -1.03 25.70 -26.67
CA VAL A 197 -0.88 27.14 -26.44
C VAL A 197 -0.04 27.80 -27.54
N ARG A 198 0.96 27.11 -28.12
CA ARG A 198 1.73 27.64 -29.27
C ARG A 198 0.90 27.71 -30.55
N LEU A 199 0.05 26.73 -30.79
CA LEU A 199 -0.80 26.67 -31.98
C LEU A 199 -2.00 27.65 -31.92
N ASN A 200 -2.53 27.89 -30.74
CA ASN A 200 -3.64 28.82 -30.50
C ASN A 200 -3.28 29.75 -29.33
N PRO A 201 -2.53 30.85 -29.53
CA PRO A 201 -2.14 31.72 -28.44
C PRO A 201 -3.34 32.53 -27.94
N PRO A 202 -4.09 32.09 -26.93
CA PRO A 202 -4.96 32.97 -26.18
C PRO A 202 -4.09 33.66 -25.14
N GLY A 203 -4.48 34.83 -24.66
CA GLY A 203 -3.75 35.58 -23.65
C GLY A 203 -3.53 34.88 -22.29
N ASN A 204 -3.52 33.55 -22.26
CA ASN A 204 -3.32 32.70 -21.08
C ASN A 204 -1.86 32.28 -20.94
N ARG A 205 -1.28 32.59 -19.80
CA ARG A 205 0.09 32.30 -19.43
C ARG A 205 0.32 30.79 -19.32
N LEU A 206 1.30 30.26 -20.04
CA LEU A 206 1.74 28.85 -20.01
C LEU A 206 2.07 28.35 -18.61
N ASN A 207 2.48 29.27 -17.72
CA ASN A 207 2.91 28.94 -16.37
C ASN A 207 1.78 28.85 -15.34
N ASP A 208 0.56 29.21 -15.70
CA ASP A 208 -0.57 29.16 -14.78
C ASP A 208 -1.27 27.79 -14.88
N GLY A 209 -1.40 27.11 -13.75
CA GLY A 209 -2.12 25.85 -13.65
C GLY A 209 -1.24 24.62 -13.37
N ILE A 210 -1.90 23.47 -13.22
CA ILE A 210 -1.23 22.22 -12.81
C ILE A 210 -0.27 21.68 -13.89
N LEU A 211 -0.63 21.78 -15.15
CA LEU A 211 0.22 21.34 -16.28
C LEU A 211 1.17 22.47 -16.71
N SER A 212 2.02 22.93 -15.80
CA SER A 212 2.99 24.02 -16.03
C SER A 212 4.39 23.47 -16.22
N PRO A 213 5.16 23.96 -17.21
CA PRO A 213 6.57 23.58 -17.38
C PRO A 213 7.42 23.85 -16.14
N CYS A 214 7.12 24.91 -15.40
CA CYS A 214 7.84 25.23 -14.17
C CYS A 214 7.57 24.17 -13.07
N ARG A 215 6.33 23.70 -12.91
CA ARG A 215 6.02 22.61 -11.97
C ARG A 215 6.70 21.32 -12.38
N LEU A 216 6.67 20.98 -13.68
CA LEU A 216 7.38 19.80 -14.20
C LEU A 216 8.88 19.87 -13.93
N LEU A 217 9.52 21.03 -14.17
CA LEU A 217 10.95 21.22 -13.91
C LEU A 217 11.33 20.91 -12.47
N TRP A 218 10.60 21.46 -11.49
CA TRP A 218 10.91 21.24 -10.08
C TRP A 218 10.55 19.84 -9.61
N LEU A 219 9.43 19.27 -10.10
CA LEU A 219 9.07 17.86 -9.89
C LEU A 219 10.21 16.96 -10.40
N THR A 220 10.68 17.20 -11.62
CA THR A 220 11.79 16.45 -12.22
C THR A 220 13.07 16.61 -11.41
N ALA A 221 13.39 17.81 -10.93
CA ALA A 221 14.59 18.05 -10.14
C ALA A 221 14.56 17.21 -8.82
N GLY A 222 13.43 17.18 -8.13
CA GLY A 222 13.27 16.35 -6.93
C GLY A 222 13.35 14.85 -7.22
N ALA A 223 12.66 14.39 -8.26
CA ALA A 223 12.69 12.98 -8.66
C ALA A 223 14.09 12.54 -9.14
N ALA A 224 14.76 13.39 -9.93
CA ALA A 224 16.12 13.14 -10.42
C ALA A 224 17.15 13.09 -9.28
N ALA A 225 16.99 13.89 -8.23
CA ALA A 225 17.87 13.83 -7.07
C ALA A 225 17.80 12.45 -6.38
N VAL A 226 16.59 11.91 -6.16
CA VAL A 226 16.41 10.56 -5.60
C VAL A 226 16.94 9.50 -6.56
N ALA A 227 16.63 9.61 -7.85
CA ALA A 227 17.11 8.66 -8.86
C ALA A 227 18.64 8.65 -8.95
N ALA A 228 19.29 9.82 -8.85
CA ALA A 228 20.75 9.92 -8.84
C ALA A 228 21.37 9.28 -7.59
N LEU A 229 20.78 9.49 -6.41
CA LEU A 229 21.22 8.84 -5.17
C LEU A 229 21.04 7.32 -5.25
N PHE A 230 19.91 6.86 -5.77
CA PHE A 230 19.66 5.44 -5.98
C PHE A 230 20.64 4.81 -6.97
N LEU A 231 20.87 5.47 -8.12
CA LEU A 231 21.83 5.00 -9.10
C LEU A 231 23.26 4.97 -8.52
N LEU A 232 23.64 6.01 -7.76
CA LEU A 232 24.94 6.03 -7.09
C LEU A 232 25.09 4.86 -6.11
N TYR A 233 24.07 4.59 -5.30
CA TYR A 233 24.03 3.41 -4.42
C TYR A 233 24.24 2.12 -5.23
N VAL A 234 23.47 1.90 -6.29
CA VAL A 234 23.55 0.69 -7.11
C VAL A 234 24.95 0.54 -7.74
N LEU A 235 25.52 1.63 -8.28
CA LEU A 235 26.85 1.59 -8.89
C LEU A 235 27.96 1.32 -7.89
N LEU A 236 27.87 1.85 -6.66
CA LEU A 236 28.87 1.65 -5.64
C LEU A 236 28.75 0.30 -4.94
N ALA A 237 27.53 -0.19 -4.70
CA ALA A 237 27.28 -1.39 -3.93
C ALA A 237 27.28 -2.67 -4.82
N CYS A 238 26.52 -2.68 -5.91
CA CYS A 238 26.36 -3.83 -6.80
C CYS A 238 27.23 -3.75 -8.06
N GLY A 239 27.45 -2.55 -8.56
CA GLY A 239 28.05 -2.31 -9.87
C GLY A 239 27.09 -2.66 -11.03
N LEU A 240 27.36 -2.06 -12.20
CA LEU A 240 26.49 -2.30 -13.37
C LEU A 240 26.48 -3.77 -13.81
N ARG A 241 27.65 -4.43 -13.76
CA ARG A 241 27.78 -5.84 -14.15
C ARG A 241 26.97 -6.73 -13.20
N GLY A 242 27.07 -6.52 -11.89
CA GLY A 242 26.27 -7.26 -10.90
C GLY A 242 24.76 -7.14 -11.16
N VAL A 243 24.28 -5.91 -11.48
CA VAL A 243 22.87 -5.73 -11.86
C VAL A 243 22.52 -6.54 -13.11
N LEU A 244 23.32 -6.43 -14.18
CA LEU A 244 23.03 -7.11 -15.46
C LEU A 244 23.07 -8.64 -15.35
N ASP A 245 23.96 -9.19 -14.53
CA ASP A 245 24.10 -10.64 -14.33
C ASP A 245 22.92 -11.21 -13.52
N ASN A 246 22.39 -10.44 -12.54
CA ASN A 246 21.29 -10.88 -11.66
C ASN A 246 19.89 -10.49 -12.16
N LEU A 247 19.74 -9.43 -12.98
CA LEU A 247 18.45 -8.95 -13.44
C LEU A 247 17.56 -10.01 -14.11
N PRO A 248 18.08 -10.90 -14.97
CA PRO A 248 17.27 -11.99 -15.54
C PRO A 248 16.66 -12.90 -14.47
N CYS A 249 17.39 -13.16 -13.37
CA CYS A 249 16.91 -14.00 -12.27
C CYS A 249 15.85 -13.28 -11.42
N ILE A 250 15.98 -11.96 -11.26
CA ILE A 250 14.98 -11.12 -10.57
C ILE A 250 13.68 -11.08 -11.38
N LEU A 251 13.79 -10.89 -12.70
CA LEU A 251 12.62 -10.87 -13.58
C LEU A 251 12.01 -12.26 -13.81
N ALA A 252 12.75 -13.32 -13.55
CA ALA A 252 12.31 -14.72 -13.62
C ALA A 252 11.62 -15.21 -12.34
N ASP A 253 11.00 -14.32 -11.57
CA ASP A 253 10.27 -14.67 -10.36
C ASP A 253 9.01 -15.52 -10.68
N PRO A 254 8.92 -16.79 -10.22
CA PRO A 254 7.81 -17.68 -10.54
C PRO A 254 6.45 -17.13 -10.10
N GLU A 255 6.39 -16.36 -9.00
CA GLU A 255 5.16 -15.79 -8.48
C GLU A 255 4.59 -14.68 -9.38
N HIS A 256 5.45 -14.06 -10.21
CA HIS A 256 5.08 -12.91 -11.05
C HIS A 256 5.14 -13.22 -12.54
N GLN A 257 5.59 -14.42 -12.94
CA GLN A 257 5.77 -14.85 -14.32
C GLN A 257 4.55 -15.56 -14.92
N GLY A 258 4.63 -15.77 -16.23
CA GLY A 258 3.72 -16.65 -16.99
C GLY A 258 2.47 -15.97 -17.51
N ILE A 259 2.16 -14.74 -17.08
CA ILE A 259 0.95 -14.04 -17.50
C ILE A 259 1.30 -12.78 -18.29
N SER A 260 0.86 -12.69 -19.56
CA SER A 260 1.10 -11.50 -20.37
C SER A 260 0.43 -10.25 -19.79
N PRO A 261 0.97 -9.04 -20.01
CA PRO A 261 0.35 -7.80 -19.53
C PRO A 261 -1.11 -7.64 -19.99
N LEU A 262 -1.44 -8.06 -21.21
CA LEU A 262 -2.80 -8.03 -21.73
C LEU A 262 -3.71 -9.00 -20.95
N THR A 263 -3.23 -10.21 -20.69
CA THR A 263 -3.98 -11.21 -19.90
C THR A 263 -4.19 -10.72 -18.47
N LYS A 264 -3.18 -10.07 -17.85
CA LYS A 264 -3.34 -9.45 -16.52
C LYS A 264 -4.46 -8.41 -16.50
N LEU A 265 -4.51 -7.53 -17.51
CA LEU A 265 -5.58 -6.54 -17.63
C LEU A 265 -6.96 -7.17 -17.88
N GLN A 266 -7.03 -8.21 -18.73
CA GLN A 266 -8.26 -8.96 -18.96
C GLN A 266 -8.76 -9.65 -17.69
N ASN A 267 -7.88 -10.31 -16.95
CA ASN A 267 -8.20 -10.96 -15.68
C ASN A 267 -8.64 -9.92 -14.63
N ALA A 268 -7.93 -8.80 -14.54
CA ALA A 268 -8.31 -7.71 -13.65
C ALA A 268 -9.71 -7.16 -13.97
N TRP A 269 -10.02 -6.95 -15.24
CA TRP A 269 -11.35 -6.54 -15.67
C TRP A 269 -12.40 -7.61 -15.35
N TYR A 270 -12.11 -8.88 -15.67
CA TYR A 270 -13.00 -9.99 -15.35
C TYR A 270 -13.31 -10.05 -13.85
N HIS A 271 -12.29 -10.00 -13.00
CA HIS A 271 -12.47 -10.02 -11.55
C HIS A 271 -13.18 -8.76 -11.02
N LEU A 272 -12.94 -7.58 -11.60
CA LEU A 272 -13.66 -6.36 -11.24
C LEU A 272 -15.15 -6.49 -11.48
N VAL A 273 -15.55 -7.03 -12.64
CA VAL A 273 -16.95 -7.18 -13.00
C VAL A 273 -17.63 -8.30 -12.22
N HIS A 274 -16.88 -9.36 -11.87
CA HIS A 274 -17.39 -10.57 -11.23
C HIS A 274 -17.03 -10.69 -9.75
N CYS A 275 -16.48 -9.63 -9.13
CA CYS A 275 -16.09 -9.65 -7.70
C CYS A 275 -17.28 -9.96 -6.78
N HIS A 276 -18.50 -9.63 -7.20
CA HIS A 276 -19.76 -10.01 -6.56
C HIS A 276 -20.82 -10.20 -7.66
N PRO A 277 -21.68 -11.25 -7.56
CA PRO A 277 -22.66 -11.57 -8.62
C PRO A 277 -23.55 -10.41 -9.05
N LEU A 278 -23.88 -9.49 -8.13
CA LEU A 278 -24.74 -8.34 -8.42
C LEU A 278 -23.98 -7.05 -8.73
N PHE A 279 -22.65 -7.00 -8.53
CA PHE A 279 -21.88 -5.76 -8.68
C PHE A 279 -21.84 -5.28 -10.13
N GLN A 280 -21.85 -6.20 -11.10
CA GLN A 280 -21.96 -5.87 -12.52
C GLN A 280 -23.19 -4.98 -12.83
N TYR A 281 -24.32 -5.21 -12.16
CA TYR A 281 -25.53 -4.40 -12.37
C TYR A 281 -25.37 -3.00 -11.79
N VAL A 282 -24.65 -2.85 -10.69
CA VAL A 282 -24.29 -1.53 -10.14
C VAL A 282 -23.39 -0.78 -11.11
N LEU A 283 -22.40 -1.47 -11.71
CA LEU A 283 -21.53 -0.88 -12.75
C LEU A 283 -22.33 -0.47 -13.99
N ILE A 284 -23.22 -1.33 -14.48
CA ILE A 284 -24.10 -1.01 -15.62
C ILE A 284 -24.99 0.20 -15.27
N GLY A 285 -25.60 0.21 -14.10
CA GLY A 285 -26.40 1.35 -13.61
C GLY A 285 -25.60 2.64 -13.58
N PHE A 286 -24.35 2.59 -13.14
CA PHE A 286 -23.45 3.74 -13.13
C PHE A 286 -23.08 4.21 -14.55
N LEU A 287 -22.77 3.29 -15.47
CA LEU A 287 -22.48 3.62 -16.87
C LEU A 287 -23.69 4.26 -17.55
N LEU A 288 -24.90 3.74 -17.33
CA LEU A 288 -26.13 4.33 -17.83
C LEU A 288 -26.35 5.73 -17.24
N LEU A 289 -26.12 5.91 -15.94
CA LEU A 289 -26.19 7.23 -15.30
C LEU A 289 -25.22 8.22 -15.95
N LEU A 290 -23.99 7.82 -16.24
CA LEU A 290 -23.00 8.66 -16.92
C LEU A 290 -23.44 9.00 -18.35
N LEU A 291 -23.96 8.04 -19.12
CA LEU A 291 -24.47 8.30 -20.47
C LEU A 291 -25.60 9.32 -20.46
N VAL A 292 -26.57 9.16 -19.54
CA VAL A 292 -27.68 10.11 -19.39
C VAL A 292 -27.17 11.49 -18.98
N LEU A 293 -26.24 11.57 -18.02
CA LEU A 293 -25.61 12.80 -17.57
C LEU A 293 -24.86 13.54 -18.70
N LEU A 294 -24.13 12.79 -19.53
CA LEU A 294 -23.39 13.38 -20.66
C LEU A 294 -24.33 13.87 -21.78
N ALA A 295 -25.43 13.16 -22.02
CA ALA A 295 -26.45 13.55 -22.99
C ALA A 295 -27.35 14.70 -22.53
N ASP A 296 -27.53 14.89 -21.20
CA ASP A 296 -28.42 15.91 -20.65
C ASP A 296 -27.83 17.31 -20.77
N ARG A 297 -28.35 18.12 -21.70
CA ARG A 297 -28.00 19.53 -21.86
C ARG A 297 -28.45 20.39 -20.67
N GLY A 298 -29.48 19.96 -19.93
CA GLY A 298 -30.05 20.64 -18.75
C GLY A 298 -29.40 20.20 -17.41
N ARG A 299 -28.30 19.43 -17.45
CA ARG A 299 -27.67 18.81 -16.27
C ARG A 299 -27.34 19.76 -15.12
N LYS A 300 -27.07 21.04 -15.42
CA LYS A 300 -26.79 22.04 -14.40
C LYS A 300 -27.96 22.26 -13.43
N GLY A 301 -29.20 22.25 -13.89
CA GLY A 301 -30.39 22.35 -13.04
C GLY A 301 -30.74 21.07 -12.28
N ARG A 302 -30.15 19.93 -12.69
CA ARG A 302 -30.44 18.58 -12.17
C ARG A 302 -29.28 17.98 -11.38
N ARG A 303 -28.26 18.78 -11.03
CA ARG A 303 -27.06 18.31 -10.32
C ARG A 303 -27.36 17.48 -9.07
N GLY A 304 -28.33 17.92 -8.27
CA GLY A 304 -28.75 17.18 -7.08
C GLY A 304 -29.33 15.81 -7.35
N ILE A 305 -30.04 15.64 -8.48
CA ILE A 305 -30.61 14.34 -8.89
C ILE A 305 -29.48 13.38 -9.27
N TYR A 306 -28.55 13.82 -10.12
CA TYR A 306 -27.43 13.00 -10.57
C TYR A 306 -26.50 12.60 -9.41
N LEU A 307 -26.20 13.55 -8.51
CA LEU A 307 -25.40 13.24 -7.32
C LEU A 307 -26.12 12.25 -6.40
N ALA A 308 -27.40 12.47 -6.12
CA ALA A 308 -28.19 11.55 -5.30
C ALA A 308 -28.24 10.14 -5.92
N ALA A 309 -28.49 10.04 -7.23
CA ALA A 309 -28.52 8.76 -7.94
C ALA A 309 -27.16 8.04 -7.87
N SER A 310 -26.04 8.74 -8.09
CA SER A 310 -24.70 8.15 -7.97
C SER A 310 -24.38 7.71 -6.53
N CYS A 311 -24.83 8.48 -5.53
CA CYS A 311 -24.70 8.08 -4.12
C CYS A 311 -25.55 6.85 -3.78
N VAL A 312 -26.72 6.68 -4.37
CA VAL A 312 -27.52 5.45 -4.22
C VAL A 312 -26.79 4.24 -4.81
N LEU A 313 -26.17 4.37 -5.98
CA LEU A 313 -25.34 3.31 -6.56
C LEU A 313 -24.11 3.02 -5.69
N THR A 314 -23.48 4.05 -5.11
CA THR A 314 -22.39 3.91 -4.14
C THR A 314 -22.84 3.10 -2.91
N LEU A 315 -24.00 3.45 -2.33
CA LEU A 315 -24.59 2.75 -1.20
C LEU A 315 -24.98 1.30 -1.54
N ALA A 316 -25.50 1.07 -2.76
CA ALA A 316 -25.76 -0.28 -3.25
C ALA A 316 -24.48 -1.11 -3.33
N GLY A 317 -23.37 -0.53 -3.85
CA GLY A 317 -22.05 -1.19 -3.84
C GLY A 317 -21.59 -1.55 -2.43
N TYR A 318 -21.71 -0.63 -1.47
CA TYR A 318 -21.37 -0.93 -0.05
C TYR A 318 -22.26 -2.02 0.53
N ALA A 319 -23.55 -2.01 0.24
CA ALA A 319 -24.48 -3.03 0.73
C ALA A 319 -24.13 -4.43 0.19
N LEU A 320 -23.69 -4.53 -1.07
CA LEU A 320 -23.25 -5.80 -1.64
C LEU A 320 -21.97 -6.33 -0.98
N PHE A 321 -21.02 -5.44 -0.64
CA PHE A 321 -19.77 -5.85 -0.01
C PHE A 321 -19.86 -6.02 1.52
N TRP A 322 -20.92 -5.52 2.15
CA TRP A 322 -21.07 -5.53 3.60
C TRP A 322 -20.99 -6.92 4.26
N PRO A 323 -21.63 -7.99 3.74
CA PRO A 323 -21.61 -9.30 4.39
C PRO A 323 -20.20 -9.85 4.59
N ASP A 324 -19.37 -9.76 3.55
CA ASP A 324 -18.01 -10.31 3.53
C ASP A 324 -16.92 -9.23 3.63
N ALA A 325 -17.30 -7.99 4.01
CA ALA A 325 -16.37 -6.88 4.07
C ALA A 325 -15.17 -7.13 4.99
N VAL A 326 -15.34 -7.96 6.03
CA VAL A 326 -14.27 -8.30 6.98
C VAL A 326 -13.26 -9.29 6.38
N ASN A 327 -13.72 -10.24 5.56
CA ASN A 327 -12.86 -11.33 5.10
C ASN A 327 -12.34 -11.12 3.67
N THR A 328 -13.24 -11.02 2.71
CA THR A 328 -12.88 -11.10 1.29
C THR A 328 -12.99 -9.75 0.56
N TYR A 329 -14.02 -8.96 0.88
CA TYR A 329 -14.37 -7.79 0.09
C TYR A 329 -13.95 -6.45 0.72
N TYR A 330 -13.22 -6.45 1.86
CA TYR A 330 -12.88 -5.20 2.51
C TYR A 330 -12.05 -4.24 1.63
N ASN A 331 -11.21 -4.74 0.74
CA ASN A 331 -10.50 -3.92 -0.22
C ASN A 331 -11.44 -3.29 -1.26
N ALA A 332 -12.50 -3.99 -1.66
CA ALA A 332 -13.47 -3.52 -2.63
C ALA A 332 -14.28 -2.30 -2.18
N ILE A 333 -14.33 -2.01 -0.88
CA ILE A 333 -15.04 -0.84 -0.34
C ILE A 333 -14.50 0.50 -0.84
N MET A 334 -13.30 0.52 -1.42
CA MET A 334 -12.73 1.73 -2.00
C MET A 334 -13.30 2.07 -3.39
N LEU A 335 -13.95 1.12 -4.07
CA LEU A 335 -14.47 1.32 -5.42
C LEU A 335 -15.75 2.16 -5.49
N PRO A 336 -16.81 1.91 -4.69
CA PRO A 336 -18.13 2.52 -4.93
C PRO A 336 -18.12 4.04 -4.85
N MET A 337 -17.29 4.67 -4.01
CA MET A 337 -17.23 6.12 -3.88
C MET A 337 -16.76 6.81 -5.17
N LEU A 338 -16.04 6.10 -6.05
CA LEU A 338 -15.63 6.63 -7.34
C LEU A 338 -16.82 7.03 -8.21
N PHE A 339 -17.98 6.35 -8.04
CA PHE A 339 -19.20 6.67 -8.77
C PHE A 339 -19.70 8.09 -8.41
N ALA A 340 -19.83 8.35 -7.11
CA ALA A 340 -20.22 9.67 -6.64
C ALA A 340 -19.17 10.73 -6.98
N GLY A 341 -17.89 10.40 -6.82
CA GLY A 341 -16.77 11.30 -7.08
C GLY A 341 -16.67 11.73 -8.54
N LEU A 342 -16.69 10.79 -9.49
CA LEU A 342 -16.64 11.10 -10.92
C LEU A 342 -17.87 11.89 -11.37
N THR A 343 -19.06 11.50 -10.90
CA THR A 343 -20.30 12.24 -11.16
C THR A 343 -20.19 13.67 -10.64
N ALA A 344 -19.71 13.85 -9.41
CA ALA A 344 -19.51 15.17 -8.83
C ALA A 344 -18.51 16.01 -9.62
N PHE A 345 -17.37 15.45 -10.00
CA PHE A 345 -16.38 16.14 -10.83
C PHE A 345 -16.98 16.65 -12.14
N LEU A 346 -17.74 15.79 -12.87
CA LEU A 346 -18.38 16.15 -14.14
C LEU A 346 -19.46 17.24 -13.99
N LEU A 347 -20.05 17.37 -12.81
CA LEU A 347 -21.11 18.34 -12.50
C LEU A 347 -20.59 19.63 -11.89
N CYS A 348 -19.36 19.69 -11.36
CA CYS A 348 -18.76 20.91 -10.86
C CYS A 348 -18.67 21.98 -11.96
N GLN A 349 -18.98 23.22 -11.64
CA GLN A 349 -18.78 24.35 -12.56
C GLN A 349 -17.31 24.75 -12.59
N THR A 350 -16.69 24.80 -11.42
CA THR A 350 -15.26 25.05 -11.24
C THR A 350 -14.58 23.72 -10.95
N HIS A 351 -14.26 23.00 -12.02
CA HIS A 351 -13.63 21.69 -11.88
C HIS A 351 -12.32 21.76 -11.09
N PRO A 352 -12.13 20.94 -10.06
CA PRO A 352 -10.88 20.87 -9.30
C PRO A 352 -9.79 20.10 -10.07
N TRP A 353 -9.41 20.62 -11.25
CA TRP A 353 -8.46 20.00 -12.18
C TRP A 353 -7.13 19.63 -11.54
N LYS A 354 -6.64 20.41 -10.55
CA LYS A 354 -5.38 20.10 -9.88
C LYS A 354 -5.46 18.76 -9.17
N LEU A 355 -6.49 18.52 -8.38
CA LEU A 355 -6.71 17.25 -7.67
C LEU A 355 -7.07 16.11 -8.65
N PHE A 356 -7.81 16.42 -9.72
CA PHE A 356 -8.15 15.40 -10.71
C PHE A 356 -6.91 14.85 -11.41
N VAL A 357 -6.03 15.74 -11.92
CA VAL A 357 -4.83 15.31 -12.66
C VAL A 357 -3.82 14.62 -11.75
N THR A 358 -3.59 15.14 -10.53
CA THR A 358 -2.50 14.63 -9.68
C THR A 358 -2.90 13.42 -8.86
N LEU A 359 -4.12 13.37 -8.35
CA LEU A 359 -4.55 12.34 -7.40
C LEU A 359 -5.58 11.39 -8.01
N PHE A 360 -6.63 11.89 -8.67
CA PHE A 360 -7.64 10.99 -9.24
C PHE A 360 -7.05 10.16 -10.37
N LEU A 361 -6.43 10.79 -11.38
CA LEU A 361 -5.74 10.06 -12.44
C LEU A 361 -4.49 9.36 -11.91
N GLY A 362 -3.77 9.94 -10.94
CA GLY A 362 -2.65 9.30 -10.26
C GLY A 362 -3.04 7.97 -9.62
N GLY A 363 -4.18 7.92 -8.93
CA GLY A 363 -4.72 6.69 -8.36
C GLY A 363 -5.13 5.65 -9.41
N ILE A 364 -5.69 6.09 -10.55
CA ILE A 364 -5.98 5.18 -11.68
C ILE A 364 -4.68 4.60 -12.28
N VAL A 365 -3.66 5.44 -12.50
CA VAL A 365 -2.35 4.96 -12.99
C VAL A 365 -1.72 3.99 -11.98
N TYR A 366 -1.84 4.26 -10.68
CA TYR A 366 -1.36 3.35 -9.65
C TYR A 366 -2.10 2.00 -9.69
N ALA A 367 -3.43 2.01 -9.82
CA ALA A 367 -4.22 0.78 -9.97
C ALA A 367 -3.74 -0.07 -11.16
N LEU A 368 -3.50 0.58 -12.31
CA LEU A 368 -2.94 -0.09 -13.49
C LEU A 368 -1.52 -0.61 -13.25
N SER A 369 -0.67 0.17 -12.56
CA SER A 369 0.71 -0.20 -12.24
C SER A 369 0.78 -1.43 -11.35
N VAL A 370 -0.03 -1.48 -10.29
CA VAL A 370 -0.09 -2.64 -9.38
C VAL A 370 -0.65 -3.86 -10.11
N THR A 371 -1.67 -3.68 -10.98
CA THR A 371 -2.23 -4.76 -11.80
C THR A 371 -1.18 -5.39 -12.73
N LEU A 372 -0.32 -4.57 -13.33
CA LEU A 372 0.75 -5.05 -14.22
C LEU A 372 1.89 -5.70 -13.44
N GLY A 373 2.16 -5.23 -12.22
CA GLY A 373 3.25 -5.70 -11.36
C GLY A 373 2.89 -6.90 -10.46
N SER A 374 1.63 -7.31 -10.38
CA SER A 374 1.16 -8.36 -9.47
C SER A 374 0.17 -9.30 -10.16
N ASN A 375 0.02 -10.51 -9.64
CA ASN A 375 -1.02 -11.46 -10.03
C ASN A 375 -2.26 -11.40 -9.12
N ASN A 376 -2.35 -10.44 -8.19
CA ASN A 376 -3.47 -10.28 -7.24
C ASN A 376 -4.73 -9.64 -7.85
N PHE A 377 -4.76 -9.43 -9.17
CA PHE A 377 -5.92 -9.00 -9.96
C PHE A 377 -6.81 -7.95 -9.27
N PHE A 378 -8.03 -8.38 -8.86
CA PHE A 378 -9.04 -7.52 -8.27
C PHE A 378 -8.61 -6.84 -6.97
N TYR A 379 -7.95 -7.57 -6.06
CA TYR A 379 -7.50 -7.01 -4.80
C TYR A 379 -6.48 -5.88 -4.98
N ALA A 380 -5.57 -6.05 -5.93
CA ALA A 380 -4.60 -5.01 -6.27
C ALA A 380 -5.26 -3.73 -6.79
N ILE A 381 -6.27 -3.86 -7.66
CA ILE A 381 -7.00 -2.72 -8.22
C ILE A 381 -7.79 -1.98 -7.14
N SER A 382 -8.57 -2.71 -6.35
CA SER A 382 -9.43 -2.11 -5.34
C SER A 382 -8.63 -1.40 -4.25
N MET A 383 -7.52 -1.99 -3.83
CA MET A 383 -6.58 -1.39 -2.91
C MET A 383 -6.02 -0.05 -3.44
N ALA A 384 -5.56 -0.05 -4.67
CA ALA A 384 -4.99 1.13 -5.31
C ALA A 384 -6.03 2.26 -5.52
N CYS A 385 -7.32 1.93 -5.53
CA CYS A 385 -8.40 2.92 -5.59
C CYS A 385 -8.55 3.77 -4.32
N ALA A 386 -7.82 3.50 -3.23
CA ALA A 386 -7.88 4.32 -2.02
C ALA A 386 -7.53 5.80 -2.27
N VAL A 387 -6.53 6.07 -3.12
CA VAL A 387 -6.15 7.45 -3.52
C VAL A 387 -7.32 8.13 -4.25
N THR A 388 -7.90 7.44 -5.24
CA THR A 388 -9.05 7.93 -6.02
C THR A 388 -10.29 8.11 -5.13
N ASN A 389 -10.51 7.21 -4.17
CA ASN A 389 -11.60 7.28 -3.20
C ASN A 389 -11.52 8.54 -2.33
N ALA A 390 -10.33 8.83 -1.76
CA ALA A 390 -10.14 10.04 -0.94
C ALA A 390 -10.47 11.32 -1.73
N VAL A 391 -10.02 11.41 -2.98
CA VAL A 391 -10.30 12.56 -3.84
C VAL A 391 -11.76 12.63 -4.29
N SER A 392 -12.41 11.47 -4.48
CA SER A 392 -13.83 11.40 -4.80
C SER A 392 -14.70 12.05 -3.74
N LEU A 393 -14.39 11.85 -2.46
CA LEU A 393 -15.04 12.55 -1.35
C LEU A 393 -14.87 14.07 -1.47
N LEU A 394 -13.68 14.55 -1.86
CA LEU A 394 -13.43 16.00 -2.03
C LEU A 394 -14.24 16.57 -3.20
N PHE A 395 -14.39 15.84 -4.31
CA PHE A 395 -15.21 16.26 -5.44
C PHE A 395 -16.69 16.38 -5.05
N VAL A 396 -17.20 15.43 -4.28
CA VAL A 396 -18.56 15.50 -3.72
C VAL A 396 -18.71 16.74 -2.83
N GLY A 397 -17.75 16.98 -1.94
CA GLY A 397 -17.73 18.18 -1.09
C GLY A 397 -17.74 19.47 -1.90
N ARG A 398 -16.93 19.55 -2.96
CA ARG A 398 -16.88 20.72 -3.87
C ARG A 398 -18.20 20.97 -4.55
N LEU A 399 -18.80 19.95 -5.16
CA LEU A 399 -20.09 20.07 -5.83
C LEU A 399 -21.18 20.57 -4.87
N LEU A 400 -21.24 20.01 -3.66
CA LEU A 400 -22.23 20.44 -2.65
C LEU A 400 -22.01 21.89 -2.20
N GLN A 401 -20.77 22.36 -2.09
CA GLN A 401 -20.47 23.76 -1.79
C GLN A 401 -20.95 24.69 -2.92
N GLU A 402 -20.70 24.32 -4.18
CA GLU A 402 -21.19 25.07 -5.33
C GLU A 402 -22.72 25.13 -5.36
N MET A 403 -23.39 24.00 -5.12
CA MET A 403 -24.85 23.95 -5.05
C MET A 403 -25.41 24.79 -3.89
N ALA A 404 -24.74 24.83 -2.75
CA ALA A 404 -25.14 25.62 -1.60
C ALA A 404 -24.97 27.13 -1.83
N ALA A 405 -24.01 27.55 -2.66
CA ALA A 405 -23.77 28.94 -3.01
C ALA A 405 -24.77 29.50 -4.04
N GLU A 406 -25.45 28.64 -4.79
CA GLU A 406 -26.48 29.06 -5.77
C GLU A 406 -27.80 29.44 -5.11
N HIS A 407 -28.38 30.58 -5.51
CA HIS A 407 -29.65 31.06 -4.98
C HIS A 407 -30.81 30.75 -5.94
N PRO A 408 -31.97 30.27 -5.45
CA PRO A 408 -32.09 29.32 -4.35
C PRO A 408 -31.85 27.88 -4.86
N PRO A 409 -31.07 27.04 -4.19
CA PRO A 409 -31.12 25.62 -4.47
C PRO A 409 -32.54 25.16 -4.19
N THR A 410 -33.13 24.30 -5.05
CA THR A 410 -34.41 23.69 -4.69
C THR A 410 -34.21 22.97 -3.36
N PRO A 411 -34.80 23.41 -2.23
CA PRO A 411 -34.34 23.01 -0.90
C PRO A 411 -34.42 21.49 -0.68
N ARG A 412 -35.38 20.84 -1.35
CA ARG A 412 -35.59 19.40 -1.26
C ARG A 412 -34.50 18.61 -1.98
N LEU A 413 -34.15 18.92 -3.25
CA LEU A 413 -33.15 18.22 -4.03
C LEU A 413 -31.75 18.38 -3.44
N PHE A 414 -31.40 19.58 -2.95
CA PHE A 414 -30.13 19.78 -2.26
C PHE A 414 -30.03 18.95 -0.99
N ARG A 415 -31.07 18.94 -0.14
CA ARG A 415 -31.10 18.15 1.10
C ARG A 415 -31.00 16.66 0.81
N SER A 416 -31.69 16.16 -0.23
CA SER A 416 -31.60 14.75 -0.62
C SER A 416 -30.20 14.37 -1.10
N ALA A 417 -29.57 15.20 -1.93
CA ALA A 417 -28.21 14.99 -2.41
C ALA A 417 -27.19 15.03 -1.26
N LEU A 418 -27.29 16.04 -0.37
CA LEU A 418 -26.44 16.15 0.82
C LEU A 418 -26.62 14.96 1.75
N GLY A 419 -27.87 14.55 2.02
CA GLY A 419 -28.17 13.40 2.85
C GLY A 419 -27.61 12.09 2.29
N ALA A 420 -27.80 11.83 1.00
CA ALA A 420 -27.28 10.64 0.33
C ALA A 420 -25.74 10.62 0.33
N ALA A 421 -25.10 11.76 0.04
CA ALA A 421 -23.64 11.86 0.04
C ALA A 421 -23.04 11.72 1.45
N ALA A 422 -23.64 12.33 2.44
CA ALA A 422 -23.22 12.21 3.84
C ALA A 422 -23.39 10.76 4.33
N LEU A 423 -24.52 10.11 3.98
CA LEU A 423 -24.76 8.72 4.31
C LEU A 423 -23.71 7.80 3.66
N ALA A 424 -23.39 7.99 2.38
CA ALA A 424 -22.37 7.20 1.69
C ALA A 424 -20.99 7.34 2.36
N ALA A 425 -20.60 8.58 2.74
CA ALA A 425 -19.34 8.81 3.46
C ALA A 425 -19.34 8.17 4.86
N VAL A 426 -20.44 8.26 5.60
CA VAL A 426 -20.57 7.64 6.94
C VAL A 426 -20.54 6.12 6.83
N VAL A 427 -21.26 5.52 5.86
CA VAL A 427 -21.27 4.07 5.64
C VAL A 427 -19.85 3.57 5.32
N LEU A 428 -19.11 4.28 4.46
CA LEU A 428 -17.70 3.97 4.18
C LEU A 428 -16.88 3.89 5.48
N LEU A 429 -16.94 4.94 6.33
CA LEU A 429 -16.19 4.98 7.58
C LEU A 429 -16.62 3.87 8.55
N VAL A 430 -17.92 3.58 8.65
CA VAL A 430 -18.44 2.50 9.50
C VAL A 430 -17.93 1.13 9.03
N VAL A 431 -17.94 0.89 7.70
CA VAL A 431 -17.37 -0.37 7.14
C VAL A 431 -15.89 -0.49 7.48
N GLN A 432 -15.12 0.58 7.30
CA GLN A 432 -13.67 0.57 7.60
C GLN A 432 -13.39 0.34 9.08
N VAL A 433 -14.13 0.98 9.98
CA VAL A 433 -14.01 0.74 11.44
C VAL A 433 -14.36 -0.71 11.77
N ARG A 434 -15.44 -1.24 11.17
CA ARG A 434 -15.83 -2.65 11.37
C ARG A 434 -14.74 -3.61 10.91
N VAL A 435 -14.19 -3.40 9.71
CA VAL A 435 -13.10 -4.23 9.17
C VAL A 435 -11.91 -4.18 10.12
N LYS A 436 -11.44 -2.99 10.47
CA LYS A 436 -10.29 -2.83 11.35
C LYS A 436 -10.51 -3.40 12.76
N ALA A 437 -11.75 -3.43 13.25
CA ALA A 437 -12.09 -4.01 14.55
C ALA A 437 -12.11 -5.54 14.54
N LEU A 438 -12.52 -6.15 13.42
CA LEU A 438 -12.82 -7.58 13.35
C LEU A 438 -11.83 -8.39 12.52
N HIS A 439 -11.05 -7.75 11.62
CA HIS A 439 -10.09 -8.43 10.75
C HIS A 439 -8.68 -8.34 11.33
N CYS A 440 -7.93 -9.44 11.27
CA CYS A 440 -6.48 -9.48 11.39
C CYS A 440 -5.93 -10.24 10.19
N PHE A 441 -4.93 -9.70 9.53
CA PHE A 441 -4.34 -10.33 8.35
C PHE A 441 -3.85 -11.73 8.68
N MET A 442 -4.39 -12.74 7.98
CA MET A 442 -4.06 -14.16 8.12
C MET A 442 -4.12 -14.70 9.57
N ASP A 443 -4.95 -14.08 10.44
CA ASP A 443 -5.17 -14.53 11.80
C ASP A 443 -6.66 -14.42 12.18
N ASP A 444 -7.04 -14.95 13.32
CA ASP A 444 -8.40 -14.88 13.82
C ASP A 444 -8.80 -13.45 14.24
N PRO A 445 -10.09 -13.15 14.39
CA PRO A 445 -10.54 -11.86 14.91
C PRO A 445 -9.97 -11.55 16.31
N PRO A 446 -9.73 -10.26 16.66
CA PRO A 446 -9.07 -9.86 17.90
C PRO A 446 -9.59 -10.52 19.19
N PRO A 447 -10.90 -10.83 19.37
CA PRO A 447 -11.37 -11.50 20.58
C PRO A 447 -10.82 -12.93 20.77
N ALA A 448 -10.41 -13.60 19.69
CA ALA A 448 -9.82 -14.94 19.75
C ALA A 448 -8.31 -14.93 20.01
N LEU A 449 -7.67 -13.76 19.90
CA LEU A 449 -6.21 -13.59 20.02
C LEU A 449 -5.82 -13.37 21.49
N THR A 450 -5.87 -14.41 22.28
CA THR A 450 -5.69 -14.35 23.74
C THR A 450 -4.24 -14.52 24.19
N CYS A 451 -3.41 -15.21 23.40
CA CYS A 451 -2.02 -15.51 23.73
C CYS A 451 -1.07 -14.42 23.21
N GLN A 452 -0.25 -13.87 24.10
CA GLN A 452 0.80 -12.90 23.74
C GLN A 452 2.13 -13.62 23.57
N LEU A 453 2.79 -13.38 22.43
CA LEU A 453 4.13 -13.90 22.13
C LEU A 453 5.17 -13.22 23.05
N GLN A 454 6.04 -14.05 23.65
CA GLN A 454 6.93 -13.58 24.71
C GLN A 454 8.35 -13.28 24.24
N SER A 455 8.77 -13.84 23.10
CA SER A 455 10.16 -13.77 22.62
C SER A 455 10.24 -13.52 21.11
N GLY A 456 11.42 -13.26 20.61
CA GLY A 456 11.72 -13.13 19.19
C GLY A 456 11.08 -11.93 18.49
N PRO A 457 11.12 -11.90 17.14
CA PRO A 457 10.69 -10.75 16.35
C PRO A 457 9.24 -10.33 16.58
N ALA A 458 8.35 -11.28 16.91
CA ALA A 458 6.94 -11.03 17.15
C ALA A 458 6.59 -10.78 18.64
N ARG A 459 7.57 -10.62 19.52
CA ARG A 459 7.34 -10.35 20.94
C ARG A 459 6.34 -9.20 21.13
N GLY A 460 5.34 -9.43 21.96
CA GLY A 460 4.29 -8.47 22.30
C GLY A 460 3.06 -8.54 21.40
N ILE A 461 3.10 -9.28 20.29
CA ILE A 461 1.94 -9.53 19.42
C ILE A 461 1.06 -10.61 20.07
N ARG A 462 -0.26 -10.49 19.88
CA ARG A 462 -1.26 -11.45 20.33
C ARG A 462 -1.77 -12.27 19.16
N THR A 463 -1.90 -13.57 19.39
CA THR A 463 -2.44 -14.55 18.43
C THR A 463 -3.24 -15.63 19.16
N THR A 464 -3.69 -16.67 18.44
CA THR A 464 -4.34 -17.85 19.04
C THR A 464 -3.32 -18.70 19.80
N GLU A 465 -3.81 -19.53 20.70
CA GLU A 465 -2.97 -20.45 21.49
C GLU A 465 -2.14 -21.37 20.58
N TYR A 466 -2.79 -21.99 19.59
CA TYR A 466 -2.13 -22.86 18.64
C TYR A 466 -0.99 -22.15 17.87
N ARG A 467 -1.24 -20.94 17.36
CA ARG A 467 -0.21 -20.20 16.62
C ARG A 467 0.92 -19.73 17.54
N ALA A 468 0.59 -19.39 18.78
CA ALA A 468 1.59 -19.01 19.77
C ALA A 468 2.51 -20.19 20.08
N GLU A 469 1.95 -21.38 20.29
CA GLU A 469 2.71 -22.60 20.53
C GLU A 469 3.66 -22.92 19.36
N VAL A 470 3.16 -22.91 18.12
CA VAL A 470 3.97 -23.15 16.92
C VAL A 470 5.09 -22.10 16.78
N TYR A 471 4.77 -20.83 17.05
CA TYR A 471 5.77 -19.75 16.98
C TYR A 471 6.86 -19.92 18.04
N GLU A 472 6.49 -20.10 19.32
CA GLU A 472 7.46 -20.16 20.43
C GLU A 472 8.38 -21.38 20.30
N ARG A 473 7.85 -22.52 19.85
CA ARG A 473 8.64 -23.73 19.58
C ARG A 473 9.67 -23.45 18.48
N LEU A 474 9.25 -22.96 17.32
CA LEU A 474 10.13 -22.71 16.18
C LEU A 474 11.13 -21.58 16.50
N ASN A 475 10.69 -20.53 17.20
CA ASN A 475 11.58 -19.47 17.66
C ASN A 475 12.62 -20.00 18.66
N GLY A 476 12.21 -20.91 19.56
CA GLY A 476 13.13 -21.56 20.49
C GLY A 476 14.22 -22.34 19.78
N GLU A 477 13.89 -23.08 18.73
CA GLU A 477 14.88 -23.80 17.92
C GLU A 477 15.85 -22.86 17.20
N LEU A 478 15.36 -21.74 16.67
CA LEU A 478 16.20 -20.74 16.00
C LEU A 478 17.18 -20.03 16.94
N GLN A 479 16.96 -20.05 18.27
CA GLN A 479 17.88 -19.42 19.21
C GLN A 479 19.26 -20.11 19.24
N VAL A 480 19.39 -21.34 18.78
CA VAL A 480 20.69 -22.03 18.68
C VAL A 480 21.68 -21.21 17.85
N TYR A 481 21.18 -20.57 16.78
CA TYR A 481 22.02 -19.78 15.89
C TYR A 481 22.60 -18.51 16.54
N LYS A 482 22.03 -18.02 17.64
CA LYS A 482 22.62 -16.91 18.42
C LYS A 482 23.86 -17.33 19.21
N THR A 483 24.05 -18.63 19.41
CA THR A 483 25.20 -19.20 20.14
C THR A 483 26.31 -19.74 19.23
N LEU A 484 26.00 -19.93 17.95
CA LEU A 484 26.96 -20.38 16.95
C LEU A 484 27.84 -19.22 16.45
N PRO A 485 29.02 -19.52 15.87
CA PRO A 485 29.78 -18.51 15.16
C PRO A 485 28.94 -17.85 14.08
N ARG A 486 29.12 -16.54 13.93
CA ARG A 486 28.43 -15.80 12.86
C ARG A 486 28.76 -16.40 11.51
N GLY A 487 27.77 -16.73 10.73
CA GLY A 487 27.88 -17.38 9.44
C GLY A 487 26.62 -17.13 8.59
N LYS A 488 26.57 -17.75 7.45
CA LYS A 488 25.50 -17.64 6.46
C LYS A 488 24.51 -18.77 6.66
N LEU A 489 23.26 -18.40 6.91
CA LEU A 489 22.17 -19.32 7.22
C LEU A 489 21.16 -19.35 6.09
N LEU A 490 20.94 -20.53 5.53
CA LEU A 490 19.81 -20.83 4.66
C LEU A 490 18.64 -21.32 5.51
N ILE A 491 17.53 -20.58 5.47
CA ILE A 491 16.29 -21.00 6.12
C ILE A 491 15.32 -21.48 5.04
N LEU A 492 15.06 -22.77 5.04
CA LEU A 492 14.08 -23.43 4.18
C LEU A 492 12.76 -23.53 4.93
N ASN A 493 12.06 -22.40 4.97
CA ASN A 493 10.76 -22.25 5.60
C ASN A 493 10.01 -21.08 4.93
N GLU A 494 8.70 -21.18 4.78
CA GLU A 494 7.85 -20.12 4.25
C GLU A 494 7.70 -18.91 5.17
N ARG A 495 8.08 -19.06 6.46
CA ARG A 495 7.83 -18.04 7.47
C ARG A 495 8.96 -17.04 7.52
N SER A 496 8.79 -15.92 6.86
CA SER A 496 9.79 -14.85 6.75
C SER A 496 10.34 -14.33 8.09
N TRP A 497 9.55 -14.41 9.17
CA TRP A 497 10.00 -14.00 10.50
C TRP A 497 11.15 -14.86 11.04
N CYS A 498 11.32 -16.11 10.55
CA CYS A 498 12.43 -16.97 10.95
C CYS A 498 13.79 -16.33 10.63
N CYS A 499 13.89 -15.61 9.51
CA CYS A 499 15.10 -14.88 9.15
C CYS A 499 15.42 -13.77 10.17
N LEU A 500 14.39 -13.10 10.71
CA LEU A 500 14.57 -12.08 11.74
C LEU A 500 14.93 -12.72 13.10
N ALA A 501 14.38 -13.90 13.41
CA ALA A 501 14.64 -14.60 14.67
C ALA A 501 16.08 -15.14 14.75
N ALA A 502 16.69 -15.44 13.61
CA ALA A 502 18.05 -15.96 13.51
C ALA A 502 19.13 -14.85 13.54
N ASP A 503 18.78 -13.57 13.71
CA ASP A 503 19.76 -12.48 13.88
C ASP A 503 20.75 -12.84 15.01
N PRO A 504 22.11 -12.80 14.81
CA PRO A 504 22.85 -12.06 13.79
C PRO A 504 23.35 -12.87 12.58
N MET A 505 22.75 -14.01 12.24
CA MET A 505 23.13 -14.78 11.06
C MET A 505 22.87 -14.04 9.75
N GLU A 506 23.79 -14.16 8.78
CA GLU A 506 23.66 -13.56 7.47
C GLU A 506 22.77 -14.43 6.56
N TYR A 507 22.10 -13.81 5.61
CA TYR A 507 21.23 -14.52 4.68
C TYR A 507 22.04 -15.29 3.63
N ALA A 508 21.74 -16.58 3.49
CA ALA A 508 22.24 -17.42 2.41
C ALA A 508 21.16 -17.70 1.35
N THR A 509 20.34 -16.71 1.04
CA THR A 509 19.22 -16.86 0.13
C THR A 509 18.98 -15.59 -0.66
N PHE A 510 18.37 -15.73 -1.85
CA PHE A 510 18.03 -14.61 -2.74
C PHE A 510 16.79 -13.82 -2.28
N SER A 511 16.04 -14.29 -1.28
CA SER A 511 14.90 -13.58 -0.70
C SER A 511 14.65 -14.05 0.73
N GLY A 512 14.03 -13.23 1.57
CA GLY A 512 13.54 -13.61 2.89
C GLY A 512 12.33 -14.54 2.87
N TRP A 513 11.82 -14.85 1.70
CA TRP A 513 10.76 -15.83 1.46
C TRP A 513 11.15 -16.76 0.34
N ILE A 514 11.25 -18.04 0.65
CA ILE A 514 11.41 -19.11 -0.33
C ILE A 514 10.17 -19.99 -0.20
N SER A 515 9.31 -19.94 -1.22
CA SER A 515 8.19 -20.85 -1.35
C SER A 515 8.74 -22.26 -1.67
N GLY A 516 8.45 -23.21 -0.79
CA GLY A 516 8.94 -24.59 -0.89
C GLY A 516 8.20 -25.47 -1.88
N GLU A 517 7.15 -24.95 -2.52
CA GLU A 517 6.26 -25.74 -3.37
C GLU A 517 6.87 -26.16 -4.71
N ASN A 518 8.13 -25.74 -5.01
CA ASN A 518 8.66 -25.92 -6.36
C ASN A 518 10.15 -26.28 -6.40
N GLN A 519 10.48 -27.29 -7.20
CA GLN A 519 11.85 -27.52 -7.69
C GLN A 519 12.47 -26.22 -8.26
N ALA A 520 11.65 -25.35 -8.86
CA ALA A 520 12.07 -24.05 -9.36
C ALA A 520 12.71 -23.12 -8.29
N ALA A 521 12.33 -23.23 -7.02
CA ALA A 521 12.96 -22.47 -5.94
C ALA A 521 14.37 -22.99 -5.62
N LEU A 522 14.58 -24.29 -5.66
CA LEU A 522 15.89 -24.94 -5.48
C LEU A 522 16.81 -24.64 -6.66
N ASP A 523 16.31 -24.71 -7.90
CA ASP A 523 17.06 -24.34 -9.10
C ASP A 523 17.50 -22.87 -9.07
N ARG A 524 16.64 -21.98 -8.53
CA ARG A 524 16.99 -20.56 -8.32
C ARG A 524 18.07 -20.39 -7.25
N LEU A 525 18.03 -21.18 -6.16
CA LEU A 525 19.09 -21.17 -5.13
C LEU A 525 20.43 -21.63 -5.72
N GLU A 526 20.45 -22.69 -6.51
CA GLU A 526 21.66 -23.13 -7.18
C GLU A 526 22.22 -22.02 -8.09
N ARG A 527 21.36 -21.39 -8.88
CA ARG A 527 21.76 -20.26 -9.72
C ARG A 527 22.25 -19.07 -8.90
N TYR A 528 21.63 -18.82 -7.74
CA TYR A 528 22.05 -17.76 -6.81
C TYR A 528 23.49 -17.99 -6.32
N TYR A 529 23.83 -19.20 -5.91
CA TYR A 529 25.19 -19.54 -5.45
C TYR A 529 26.23 -19.54 -6.58
N GLN A 530 25.82 -19.82 -7.83
CA GLN A 530 26.71 -19.67 -8.98
C GLN A 530 27.09 -18.21 -9.22
N LEU A 531 26.16 -17.27 -9.00
CA LEU A 531 26.38 -15.82 -9.17
C LEU A 531 27.01 -15.19 -7.92
N ASN A 532 26.72 -15.73 -6.75
CA ASN A 532 27.15 -15.23 -5.43
C ASN A 532 27.79 -16.37 -4.63
N PRO A 533 28.98 -16.86 -5.00
CA PRO A 533 29.60 -18.02 -4.36
C PRO A 533 29.96 -17.77 -2.89
N ASP A 534 30.10 -16.51 -2.49
CA ASP A 534 30.28 -16.13 -1.09
C ASP A 534 29.02 -16.32 -0.24
N LYS A 535 27.84 -16.50 -0.86
CA LYS A 535 26.56 -16.74 -0.17
C LYS A 535 26.23 -18.21 0.06
N VAL A 536 27.10 -19.14 -0.32
CA VAL A 536 26.92 -20.57 0.01
C VAL A 536 26.77 -20.71 1.53
N PRO A 537 25.74 -21.40 2.04
CA PRO A 537 25.45 -21.45 3.46
C PRO A 537 26.52 -22.20 4.27
N ASP A 538 26.81 -21.65 5.47
CA ASP A 538 27.54 -22.37 6.51
C ASP A 538 26.59 -23.26 7.30
N TYR A 539 25.33 -22.81 7.42
CA TYR A 539 24.25 -23.47 8.16
C TYR A 539 22.98 -23.55 7.31
N ILE A 540 22.24 -24.67 7.45
CA ILE A 540 20.91 -24.82 6.85
C ILE A 540 19.92 -25.18 7.94
N PHE A 541 18.78 -24.49 7.98
CA PHE A 541 17.65 -24.79 8.84
C PHE A 541 16.46 -25.22 7.97
N LEU A 542 15.94 -26.42 8.24
CA LEU A 542 14.76 -26.96 7.58
C LEU A 542 13.72 -27.35 8.64
N SER A 543 12.57 -26.70 8.64
CA SER A 543 11.45 -27.09 9.52
C SER A 543 10.79 -28.38 9.00
N LYS A 544 10.49 -29.32 9.90
CA LYS A 544 9.75 -30.56 9.56
C LYS A 544 8.33 -30.30 9.06
N ASN A 545 7.76 -29.15 9.39
CA ASN A 545 6.47 -28.67 8.90
C ASN A 545 6.63 -27.70 7.70
N SER A 546 7.77 -27.75 7.00
CA SER A 546 7.95 -26.98 5.78
C SER A 546 7.09 -27.56 4.65
N LEU A 547 6.65 -26.72 3.73
CA LEU A 547 5.88 -27.12 2.54
C LEU A 547 6.79 -27.67 1.41
N PHE A 548 7.98 -28.18 1.74
CA PHE A 548 8.81 -28.85 0.74
C PHE A 548 8.26 -30.25 0.48
N ASP A 549 7.99 -30.56 -0.78
CA ASP A 549 7.40 -31.84 -1.20
C ASP A 549 8.31 -33.03 -0.90
N ASP A 550 9.62 -32.83 -0.87
CA ASP A 550 10.63 -33.89 -0.62
C ASP A 550 11.77 -33.35 0.27
N PRO A 551 11.54 -33.25 1.59
CA PRO A 551 12.59 -32.83 2.52
C PRO A 551 13.76 -33.82 2.58
N ASP A 552 13.53 -35.12 2.37
CA ASP A 552 14.57 -36.14 2.44
C ASP A 552 15.61 -35.96 1.32
N SER A 553 15.16 -35.66 0.10
CA SER A 553 16.07 -35.35 -1.02
C SER A 553 16.94 -34.11 -0.74
N ILE A 554 16.38 -33.10 -0.06
CA ILE A 554 17.13 -31.88 0.35
C ILE A 554 18.21 -32.27 1.36
N LEU A 555 17.87 -33.10 2.36
CA LEU A 555 18.79 -33.56 3.39
C LEU A 555 19.91 -34.42 2.80
N GLU A 556 19.58 -35.37 1.92
CA GLU A 556 20.56 -36.21 1.23
C GLU A 556 21.51 -35.37 0.36
N THR A 557 20.98 -34.42 -0.38
CA THR A 557 21.78 -33.50 -1.20
C THR A 557 22.75 -32.69 -0.34
N ALA A 558 22.28 -32.09 0.74
CA ALA A 558 23.13 -31.33 1.64
C ALA A 558 24.22 -32.20 2.30
N GLN A 559 23.87 -33.40 2.75
CA GLN A 559 24.85 -34.33 3.30
C GLN A 559 25.93 -34.75 2.26
N SER A 560 25.53 -34.97 1.02
CA SER A 560 26.48 -35.25 -0.08
C SER A 560 27.43 -34.07 -0.34
N GLN A 561 27.03 -32.87 -0.04
CA GLN A 561 27.82 -31.63 -0.13
C GLN A 561 28.67 -31.37 1.12
N GLY A 562 28.70 -32.28 2.09
CA GLY A 562 29.57 -32.22 3.26
C GLY A 562 28.93 -31.56 4.49
N TYR A 563 27.61 -31.41 4.52
CA TYR A 563 26.92 -30.92 5.72
C TYR A 563 26.68 -32.06 6.72
N ALA A 564 26.91 -31.81 7.99
CA ALA A 564 26.56 -32.68 9.10
C ALA A 564 25.11 -32.39 9.55
N LEU A 565 24.27 -33.42 9.57
CA LEU A 565 22.89 -33.35 9.98
C LEU A 565 22.75 -33.56 11.50
N THR A 566 22.00 -32.68 12.14
CA THR A 566 21.47 -32.84 13.49
C THR A 566 19.96 -32.71 13.43
N GLU A 567 19.23 -33.66 14.01
CA GLU A 567 17.78 -33.66 14.04
C GLU A 567 17.28 -33.20 15.42
N SER A 568 16.28 -32.29 15.42
CA SER A 568 15.52 -31.92 16.60
C SER A 568 14.07 -32.41 16.49
N GLU A 569 13.25 -32.09 17.49
CA GLU A 569 11.83 -32.45 17.49
C GLU A 569 11.07 -31.86 16.30
N PHE A 570 11.36 -30.60 15.92
CA PHE A 570 10.57 -29.82 14.94
C PHE A 570 11.36 -29.43 13.68
N SER A 571 12.68 -29.63 13.67
CA SER A 571 13.53 -29.13 12.59
C SER A 571 14.79 -30.01 12.37
N TYR A 572 15.41 -29.80 11.22
CA TYR A 572 16.73 -30.31 10.86
C TYR A 572 17.71 -29.14 10.81
N TYR A 573 18.87 -29.36 11.42
CA TYR A 573 19.99 -28.44 11.42
C TYR A 573 21.14 -29.08 10.65
N LEU A 574 21.68 -28.39 9.69
CA LEU A 574 22.84 -28.84 8.95
C LEU A 574 23.96 -27.80 9.08
N GLU A 575 25.16 -28.28 9.41
CA GLU A 575 26.37 -27.48 9.54
C GLU A 575 27.41 -27.96 8.56
N ARG A 576 28.03 -27.04 7.84
CA ARG A 576 29.09 -27.37 6.89
C ARG A 576 30.35 -27.76 7.63
N LYS A 577 30.94 -28.95 7.32
CA LYS A 577 32.15 -29.45 7.92
C LYS A 577 33.41 -28.76 7.40
#